data_e83300f71157679fef659291515d482f
#
_entry.id   e83300f71157679fef659291515d482f
#
_cell.length_a   1.000
_cell.length_b   1.000
_cell.length_c   1.000
_cell.angle_alpha   90.00
_cell.angle_beta   90.00
_cell.angle_gamma   90.00
#
_symmetry.space_group_name_H-M   'P 1'
#
loop_
_entity.id
_entity.type
_entity.pdbx_description
1 polymer ?
#
loop_
_entity_poly.entity_id
_entity_poly.type
_entity_poly.pdbx_seq_one_letter_code
_entity_poly.pdbx_strand_id
1 'polypeptide(L)'
;VSGEESCGADDDSDNKEKESVLYPAEMAEKVGMALDKWVKEGGYRDLSTNISKVSREVYLSRRELSEYFNLHLHSTFRIWLSDIRLAEAQKMIAAHPEYSNDTISTSCGFSSRSQLYKIFSDKLGMSPKQWREKLDMEEQKGQNSYEDE
;
A
#
# COMPACT_ATOMS: atom_id res chain seq x y z
N VAL A 1 -29.53 4.78 -24.90
CA VAL A 1 -29.24 4.77 -24.41
C VAL A 1 -28.72 4.92 -23.66
N SER A 2 -28.57 4.93 -23.72
CA SER A 2 -28.06 5.16 -22.99
C SER A 2 -27.66 4.86 -22.11
N GLY A 3 -27.68 4.63 -21.98
CA GLY A 3 -27.49 4.53 -21.08
C GLY A 3 -27.06 4.19 -20.48
N GLU A 4 -27.30 4.10 -20.62
CA GLU A 4 -27.09 4.04 -19.97
C GLU A 4 -26.28 4.25 -19.41
N GLU A 5 -26.06 4.79 -19.67
CA GLU A 5 -25.37 5.25 -19.13
C GLU A 5 -25.34 5.60 -18.18
N SER A 6 -25.90 5.63 -18.22
CA SER A 6 -25.90 6.10 -17.36
C SER A 6 -25.98 5.75 -16.48
N CYS A 7 -26.38 5.48 -16.64
CA CYS A 7 -26.52 5.23 -15.86
C CYS A 7 -26.11 5.18 -15.06
N GLY A 8 -26.40 5.11 -15.43
CA GLY A 8 -26.20 4.85 -14.45
C GLY A 8 -25.56 5.44 -13.62
N ALA A 9 -25.61 6.23 -13.57
CA ALA A 9 -24.83 6.72 -12.65
C ALA A 9 -25.52 7.57 -11.75
N ASP A 10 -26.67 7.98 -12.00
CA ASP A 10 -27.12 9.05 -11.29
C ASP A 10 -27.94 8.77 -10.14
N ASP A 11 -28.84 7.92 -10.22
CA ASP A 11 -29.52 7.49 -9.12
C ASP A 11 -28.67 6.97 -8.14
N ASP A 12 -27.57 6.52 -8.56
CA ASP A 12 -26.60 5.93 -7.74
C ASP A 12 -26.08 6.85 -6.71
N SER A 13 -26.18 8.12 -6.87
CA SER A 13 -25.55 9.01 -5.91
C SER A 13 -26.19 8.89 -4.54
N ASP A 14 -27.50 8.71 -4.46
CA ASP A 14 -28.10 8.54 -3.16
C ASP A 14 -27.70 7.23 -2.55
N ASN A 15 -27.64 6.20 -3.36
CA ASN A 15 -27.20 4.93 -2.85
C ASN A 15 -25.77 4.95 -2.39
N LYS A 16 -24.96 5.71 -3.07
CA LYS A 16 -23.59 5.82 -2.66
C LYS A 16 -23.45 6.40 -1.29
N GLU A 17 -24.23 7.39 -0.98
CA GLU A 17 -24.16 8.00 0.32
C GLU A 17 -24.51 7.03 1.41
N LYS A 18 -25.52 6.22 1.19
CA LYS A 18 -25.90 5.23 2.17
C LYS A 18 -24.82 4.17 2.30
N GLU A 19 -24.26 3.76 1.19
CA GLU A 19 -23.25 2.72 1.21
C GLU A 19 -21.97 3.20 1.84
N SER A 20 -21.66 4.48 1.72
CA SER A 20 -20.42 4.98 2.29
C SER A 20 -20.45 4.96 3.80
N VAL A 21 -21.64 4.93 4.40
CA VAL A 21 -21.74 4.88 5.85
C VAL A 21 -21.44 3.50 6.37
N LEU A 22 -21.86 2.46 5.61
CA LEU A 22 -21.68 1.09 6.07
C LEU A 22 -21.10 0.21 4.99
N TYR A 23 -19.84 -0.04 5.05
CA TYR A 23 -19.22 -1.02 4.18
C TYR A 23 -19.28 -2.37 4.91
N PRO A 24 -19.87 -3.41 4.28
CA PRO A 24 -20.06 -4.69 4.98
C PRO A 24 -18.77 -5.31 5.45
N ALA A 25 -18.74 -5.74 6.69
CA ALA A 25 -17.55 -6.36 7.28
C ALA A 25 -17.12 -7.61 6.52
N GLU A 26 -18.08 -8.37 6.02
CA GLU A 26 -17.77 -9.59 5.27
C GLU A 26 -17.03 -9.29 4.00
N MET A 27 -17.44 -8.21 3.31
CA MET A 27 -16.76 -7.80 2.09
C MET A 27 -15.36 -7.31 2.40
N ALA A 28 -15.21 -6.55 3.49
CA ALA A 28 -13.90 -6.06 3.89
C ALA A 28 -12.94 -7.22 4.16
N GLU A 29 -13.43 -8.24 4.84
CA GLU A 29 -12.60 -9.40 5.14
C GLU A 29 -12.21 -10.14 3.86
N LYS A 30 -13.17 -10.36 2.98
CA LYS A 30 -12.91 -11.08 1.73
C LYS A 30 -11.85 -10.36 0.89
N VAL A 31 -12.06 -9.07 0.65
CA VAL A 31 -11.14 -8.29 -0.19
C VAL A 31 -9.80 -8.14 0.51
N GLY A 32 -9.82 -7.87 1.81
CA GLY A 32 -8.59 -7.72 2.58
C GLY A 32 -7.71 -8.96 2.53
N MET A 33 -8.32 -10.14 2.67
CA MET A 33 -7.57 -11.39 2.61
C MET A 33 -6.95 -11.62 1.23
N ALA A 34 -7.72 -11.32 0.18
CA ALA A 34 -7.22 -11.47 -1.18
C ALA A 34 -6.03 -10.55 -1.44
N LEU A 35 -6.12 -9.31 -0.97
CA LEU A 35 -5.05 -8.34 -1.15
C LEU A 35 -3.83 -8.69 -0.32
N ASP A 36 -4.03 -9.18 0.92
CA ASP A 36 -2.92 -9.62 1.76
C ASP A 36 -2.14 -10.75 1.09
N LYS A 37 -2.86 -11.69 0.50
CA LYS A 37 -2.21 -12.78 -0.21
C LYS A 37 -1.42 -12.26 -1.40
N TRP A 38 -2.02 -11.33 -2.15
CA TRP A 38 -1.35 -10.73 -3.29
C TRP A 38 -0.07 -10.02 -2.88
N VAL A 39 -0.09 -9.31 -1.75
CA VAL A 39 1.10 -8.63 -1.23
C VAL A 39 2.16 -9.65 -0.83
N LYS A 40 1.77 -10.70 -0.12
CA LYS A 40 2.72 -11.73 0.30
C LYS A 40 3.37 -12.41 -0.89
N GLU A 41 2.66 -12.51 -1.99
CA GLU A 41 3.20 -13.13 -3.20
C GLU A 41 4.06 -12.15 -4.02
N GLY A 42 4.17 -10.92 -3.56
CA GLY A 42 5.07 -9.96 -4.20
C GLY A 42 4.50 -9.21 -5.37
N GLY A 43 3.17 -9.17 -5.51
CA GLY A 43 2.55 -8.48 -6.64
C GLY A 43 2.91 -7.01 -6.72
N TYR A 44 3.19 -6.38 -5.59
CA TYR A 44 3.52 -4.94 -5.52
C TYR A 44 4.86 -4.62 -6.21
N ARG A 45 5.68 -5.62 -6.47
CA ARG A 45 7.00 -5.41 -7.08
C ARG A 45 6.96 -5.09 -8.57
N ASP A 46 5.83 -5.38 -9.20
CA ASP A 46 5.67 -5.16 -10.62
C ASP A 46 5.38 -3.68 -10.88
N LEU A 47 6.27 -3.02 -11.63
CA LEU A 47 6.12 -1.61 -11.92
C LEU A 47 4.90 -1.30 -12.79
N SER A 48 4.44 -2.28 -13.55
CA SER A 48 3.30 -2.08 -14.44
C SER A 48 1.96 -2.36 -13.75
N THR A 49 1.97 -2.66 -12.46
CA THR A 49 0.76 -2.97 -11.73
C THR A 49 -0.21 -1.80 -11.73
N ASN A 50 -1.47 -2.12 -11.98
CA ASN A 50 -2.56 -1.16 -11.87
C ASN A 50 -3.78 -1.92 -11.35
N ILE A 51 -4.86 -1.21 -11.07
CA ILE A 51 -6.03 -1.83 -10.47
C ILE A 51 -6.64 -2.90 -11.35
N SER A 52 -6.57 -2.73 -12.66
CA SER A 52 -7.10 -3.74 -13.59
C SER A 52 -6.31 -5.04 -13.50
N LYS A 53 -5.00 -4.93 -13.41
CA LYS A 53 -4.15 -6.11 -13.30
C LYS A 53 -4.37 -6.83 -11.99
N VAL A 54 -4.44 -6.08 -10.89
CA VAL A 54 -4.69 -6.67 -9.57
C VAL A 54 -6.05 -7.36 -9.57
N SER A 55 -7.05 -6.72 -10.16
CA SER A 55 -8.40 -7.28 -10.25
C SER A 55 -8.36 -8.67 -10.86
N ARG A 56 -7.62 -8.82 -11.95
CA ARG A 56 -7.49 -10.12 -12.60
C ARG A 56 -6.74 -11.13 -11.75
N GLU A 57 -5.72 -10.67 -11.05
CA GLU A 57 -4.87 -11.56 -10.27
C GLU A 57 -5.52 -12.05 -9.00
N VAL A 58 -6.39 -11.23 -8.39
CA VAL A 58 -7.06 -11.62 -7.15
C VAL A 58 -8.51 -12.10 -7.40
N TYR A 59 -8.94 -12.14 -8.65
CA TYR A 59 -10.27 -12.61 -9.04
C TYR A 59 -11.40 -11.82 -8.38
N LEU A 60 -11.22 -10.50 -8.30
CA LEU A 60 -12.23 -9.57 -7.81
C LEU A 60 -12.44 -8.51 -8.88
N SER A 61 -13.63 -7.92 -8.93
CA SER A 61 -13.88 -6.89 -9.92
C SER A 61 -13.17 -5.59 -9.53
N ARG A 62 -12.95 -4.75 -10.52
CA ARG A 62 -12.38 -3.43 -10.25
C ARG A 62 -13.27 -2.63 -9.33
N ARG A 63 -14.58 -2.82 -9.46
CA ARG A 63 -15.54 -2.12 -8.61
C ARG A 63 -15.41 -2.57 -7.16
N GLU A 64 -15.30 -3.89 -6.93
CA GLU A 64 -15.12 -4.41 -5.58
C GLU A 64 -13.87 -3.84 -4.95
N LEU A 65 -12.78 -3.78 -5.71
CA LEU A 65 -11.54 -3.24 -5.19
C LEU A 65 -11.65 -1.74 -4.91
N SER A 66 -12.25 -1.00 -5.83
CA SER A 66 -12.40 0.45 -5.66
C SER A 66 -13.24 0.78 -4.44
N GLU A 67 -14.30 0.03 -4.24
CA GLU A 67 -15.18 0.23 -3.09
C GLU A 67 -14.43 -0.07 -1.79
N TYR A 68 -13.63 -1.13 -1.79
CA TYR A 68 -12.84 -1.46 -0.62
C TYR A 68 -11.89 -0.31 -0.25
N PHE A 69 -11.14 0.19 -1.23
CA PHE A 69 -10.21 1.27 -0.96
C PHE A 69 -10.94 2.53 -0.51
N ASN A 70 -12.03 2.87 -1.18
CA ASN A 70 -12.73 4.12 -0.92
C ASN A 70 -13.56 4.05 0.35
N LEU A 71 -14.38 3.02 0.50
CA LEU A 71 -15.34 2.94 1.59
C LEU A 71 -14.78 2.34 2.86
N HIS A 72 -13.85 1.39 2.74
CA HIS A 72 -13.31 0.74 3.92
C HIS A 72 -12.00 1.38 4.38
N LEU A 73 -11.09 1.65 3.44
CA LEU A 73 -9.79 2.22 3.79
C LEU A 73 -9.75 3.74 3.68
N HIS A 74 -10.79 4.35 3.12
CA HIS A 74 -10.85 5.81 2.90
C HIS A 74 -9.60 6.28 2.14
N SER A 75 -9.27 5.57 1.06
CA SER A 75 -8.04 5.81 0.32
C SER A 75 -8.28 5.49 -1.16
N THR A 76 -7.20 5.35 -1.92
CA THR A 76 -7.26 4.95 -3.32
C THR A 76 -6.29 3.80 -3.51
N PHE A 77 -6.45 3.08 -4.62
CA PHE A 77 -5.51 2.02 -4.96
C PHE A 77 -4.08 2.55 -5.02
N ARG A 78 -3.91 3.72 -5.63
CA ARG A 78 -2.59 4.29 -5.81
C ARG A 78 -1.89 4.59 -4.48
N ILE A 79 -2.64 5.20 -3.55
CA ILE A 79 -2.09 5.52 -2.23
C ILE A 79 -1.81 4.22 -1.46
N TRP A 80 -2.76 3.29 -1.50
CA TRP A 80 -2.58 2.00 -0.84
C TRP A 80 -1.33 1.28 -1.34
N LEU A 81 -1.13 1.26 -2.67
CA LEU A 81 0.02 0.57 -3.24
C LEU A 81 1.33 1.25 -2.83
N SER A 82 1.35 2.59 -2.81
CA SER A 82 2.53 3.32 -2.34
C SER A 82 2.84 2.98 -0.88
N ASP A 83 1.82 2.89 -0.06
CA ASP A 83 2.01 2.57 1.35
C ASP A 83 2.55 1.14 1.53
N ILE A 84 2.06 0.20 0.72
CA ILE A 84 2.56 -1.18 0.75
C ILE A 84 4.04 -1.21 0.35
N ARG A 85 4.38 -0.52 -0.74
CA ARG A 85 5.75 -0.49 -1.22
C ARG A 85 6.68 0.14 -0.19
N LEU A 86 6.23 1.19 0.47
CA LEU A 86 7.02 1.84 1.51
C LEU A 86 7.22 0.91 2.70
N ALA A 87 6.17 0.25 3.15
CA ALA A 87 6.28 -0.67 4.27
C ALA A 87 7.25 -1.81 3.95
N GLU A 88 7.21 -2.33 2.73
CA GLU A 88 8.12 -3.40 2.35
C GLU A 88 9.55 -2.89 2.24
N ALA A 89 9.74 -1.64 1.79
CA ALA A 89 11.06 -1.04 1.76
C ALA A 89 11.62 -0.89 3.17
N GLN A 90 10.79 -0.46 4.10
CA GLN A 90 11.22 -0.33 5.50
C GLN A 90 11.62 -1.68 6.08
N LYS A 91 10.85 -2.73 5.81
CA LYS A 91 11.18 -4.07 6.28
C LYS A 91 12.50 -4.56 5.68
N MET A 92 12.67 -4.32 4.38
CA MET A 92 13.88 -4.77 3.69
C MET A 92 15.12 -4.06 4.20
N ILE A 93 15.01 -2.75 4.43
CA ILE A 93 16.13 -1.98 4.97
C ILE A 93 16.50 -2.49 6.36
N ALA A 94 15.51 -2.76 7.19
CA ALA A 94 15.76 -3.25 8.54
C ALA A 94 16.39 -4.64 8.55
N ALA A 95 15.92 -5.51 7.65
CA ALA A 95 16.42 -6.89 7.58
C ALA A 95 17.77 -6.98 6.88
N HIS A 96 18.04 -6.06 5.97
CA HIS A 96 19.24 -6.11 5.13
C HIS A 96 19.91 -4.76 5.08
N PRO A 97 20.58 -4.36 6.17
CA PRO A 97 21.23 -3.02 6.20
C PRO A 97 22.28 -2.85 5.11
N GLU A 98 22.78 -3.96 4.58
CA GLU A 98 23.81 -3.91 3.55
C GLU A 98 23.26 -3.57 2.15
N TYR A 99 21.94 -3.62 1.96
CA TYR A 99 21.37 -3.34 0.64
C TYR A 99 21.44 -1.85 0.32
N SER A 100 21.77 -1.55 -0.93
CA SER A 100 21.79 -0.16 -1.40
C SER A 100 20.36 0.32 -1.65
N ASN A 101 20.21 1.63 -1.74
CA ASN A 101 18.91 2.22 -2.04
C ASN A 101 18.41 1.81 -3.44
N ASP A 102 19.34 1.60 -4.39
CA ASP A 102 18.97 1.10 -5.70
C ASP A 102 18.38 -0.30 -5.61
N THR A 103 19.00 -1.18 -4.83
CA THR A 103 18.50 -2.53 -4.62
C THR A 103 17.12 -2.50 -3.96
N ILE A 104 16.97 -1.67 -2.93
CA ILE A 104 15.69 -1.53 -2.23
C ILE A 104 14.61 -1.05 -3.20
N SER A 105 14.91 -0.01 -3.99
CA SER A 105 13.90 0.55 -4.87
C SER A 105 13.45 -0.46 -5.92
N THR A 106 14.40 -1.16 -6.51
CA THR A 106 14.08 -2.17 -7.53
C THR A 106 13.28 -3.32 -6.93
N SER A 107 13.66 -3.79 -5.76
CA SER A 107 13.03 -4.94 -5.14
C SER A 107 11.62 -4.65 -4.65
N CYS A 108 11.33 -3.40 -4.33
CA CYS A 108 10.03 -3.04 -3.76
C CYS A 108 9.08 -2.40 -4.77
N GLY A 109 9.46 -2.34 -6.05
CA GLY A 109 8.55 -1.88 -7.08
C GLY A 109 8.54 -0.39 -7.30
N PHE A 110 9.58 0.32 -6.85
CA PHE A 110 9.70 1.74 -7.17
C PHE A 110 10.33 1.90 -8.54
N SER A 111 9.91 2.91 -9.28
CA SER A 111 10.41 3.12 -10.64
C SER A 111 11.85 3.62 -10.63
N SER A 112 12.30 4.22 -9.52
CA SER A 112 13.66 4.75 -9.42
C SER A 112 13.99 4.99 -7.97
N ARG A 113 15.29 5.20 -7.73
CA ARG A 113 15.76 5.60 -6.41
C ARG A 113 15.13 6.94 -5.99
N SER A 114 14.94 7.83 -6.96
CA SER A 114 14.31 9.12 -6.69
C SER A 114 12.89 8.97 -6.17
N GLN A 115 12.14 8.02 -6.73
CA GLN A 115 10.79 7.77 -6.26
C GLN A 115 10.80 7.24 -4.82
N LEU A 116 11.74 6.37 -4.51
CA LEU A 116 11.88 5.87 -3.14
C LEU A 116 12.13 7.03 -2.18
N TYR A 117 13.04 7.93 -2.53
CA TYR A 117 13.35 9.10 -1.70
C TYR A 117 12.11 9.98 -1.51
N LYS A 118 11.38 10.21 -2.60
CA LYS A 118 10.19 11.06 -2.54
C LYS A 118 9.14 10.47 -1.60
N ILE A 119 8.89 9.18 -1.70
CA ILE A 119 7.89 8.52 -0.87
C ILE A 119 8.32 8.55 0.61
N PHE A 120 9.60 8.28 0.89
CA PHE A 120 10.10 8.36 2.25
C PHE A 120 9.89 9.78 2.82
N SER A 121 10.24 10.79 2.04
CA SER A 121 10.11 12.17 2.48
C SER A 121 8.64 12.54 2.71
N ASP A 122 7.77 12.16 1.76
CA ASP A 122 6.36 12.51 1.85
C ASP A 122 5.65 11.83 3.01
N LYS A 123 5.98 10.58 3.26
CA LYS A 123 5.25 9.79 4.25
C LYS A 123 5.92 9.77 5.62
N LEU A 124 7.24 9.77 5.67
CA LEU A 124 7.98 9.65 6.94
C LEU A 124 8.69 10.93 7.34
N GLY A 125 8.73 11.94 6.46
CA GLY A 125 9.39 13.19 6.77
C GLY A 125 10.90 13.09 6.81
N MET A 126 11.49 12.04 6.25
CA MET A 126 12.94 11.86 6.30
C MET A 126 13.39 11.03 5.10
N SER A 127 14.68 11.08 4.81
CA SER A 127 15.27 10.28 3.74
C SER A 127 15.52 8.85 4.20
N PRO A 128 15.73 7.92 3.29
CA PRO A 128 16.10 6.55 3.68
C PRO A 128 17.35 6.51 4.54
N LYS A 129 18.33 7.38 4.27
CA LYS A 129 19.54 7.42 5.07
C LYS A 129 19.23 7.83 6.51
N GLN A 130 18.42 8.88 6.66
CA GLN A 130 18.04 9.34 8.00
C GLN A 130 17.26 8.27 8.74
N TRP A 131 16.41 7.54 8.04
CA TRP A 131 15.64 6.48 8.66
C TRP A 131 16.55 5.32 9.10
N ARG A 132 17.57 4.99 8.31
CA ARG A 132 18.55 3.99 8.69
C ARG A 132 19.29 4.39 9.95
N GLU A 133 19.67 5.65 10.03
CA GLU A 133 20.36 6.18 11.21
C GLU A 133 19.46 6.11 12.43
N LYS A 134 18.18 6.39 12.27
CA LYS A 134 17.23 6.32 13.36
C LYS A 134 17.09 4.88 13.87
N LEU A 135 17.05 3.91 12.97
CA LEU A 135 16.98 2.51 13.36
C LEU A 135 18.19 2.10 14.18
N ASP A 136 19.38 2.51 13.73
CA ASP A 136 20.61 2.18 14.45
C ASP A 136 20.57 2.74 15.86
N MET A 137 20.11 3.97 16.01
CA MET A 137 20.02 4.60 17.31
C MET A 137 19.04 3.89 18.22
N GLU A 138 17.94 3.43 17.67
CA GLU A 138 16.93 2.71 18.46
C GLU A 138 17.47 1.35 18.90
N GLU A 139 18.21 0.69 18.05
CA GLU A 139 18.84 -0.57 18.44
C GLU A 139 19.82 -0.38 19.57
N GLN A 140 20.63 0.66 19.50
CA GLN A 140 21.60 0.95 20.55
C GLN A 140 20.92 1.26 21.87
N LYS A 141 19.81 1.97 21.84
CA LYS A 141 19.07 2.26 23.05
C LYS A 141 18.50 0.98 23.66
N GLY A 142 17.99 0.10 22.82
CA GLY A 142 17.46 -1.17 23.27
C GLY A 142 18.51 -1.99 23.97
N GLN A 143 19.71 -2.04 23.39
CA GLN A 143 20.80 -2.80 24.00
C GLN A 143 21.24 -2.19 25.32
N ASN A 144 21.32 -0.87 25.38
CA ASN A 144 21.71 -0.21 26.62
C ASN A 144 20.70 -0.47 27.74
N SER A 145 19.44 -0.54 27.41
CA SER A 145 18.42 -0.83 28.41
C SER A 145 18.61 -2.20 29.02
N TYR A 146 18.98 -3.17 28.20
CA TYR A 146 19.22 -4.51 28.71
C TYR A 146 20.47 -4.57 29.58
N GLU A 147 21.48 -3.79 29.23
CA GLU A 147 22.71 -3.80 29.98
C GLU A 147 22.58 -3.17 31.34
N ASP A 148 21.68 -2.22 31.47
CA ASP A 148 21.51 -1.54 32.73
C ASP A 148 20.82 -2.40 33.78
N GLU A 149 20.22 -3.49 33.38
CA GLU A 149 19.61 -4.42 34.30
C GLU A 149 20.56 -5.53 34.67
#